data_43a2289f8e75fba9bc405cccae12060f
#
_entry.id   43a2289f8e75fba9bc405cccae12060f
#
_cell.length_a   1.000
_cell.length_b   1.000
_cell.length_c   1.000
_cell.angle_alpha   90.00
_cell.angle_beta   90.00
_cell.angle_gamma   90.00
#
_symmetry.space_group_name_H-M   'P 1'
#
loop_
_entity.id
_entity.type
_entity.pdbx_description
1 polymer ?
#
loop_
_entity_poly.entity_id
_entity_poly.type
_entity_poly.pdbx_seq_one_letter_code
_entity_poly.pdbx_strand_id
1 'polypeptide(L)'
;MSKNFLTNLDKSKRNKNVKVHEFFYSKSSNETTINFSKITYQFKNSTFGKTLIMNSDMGLCGLAFCDDLGKDAVLADMKLRWPKASYKQDTIFSDKEFRSILDKTKQVELCLLGSKFQIQVWKALLKIPTGKVTSYTTLAKYIGKPKAVRTIATAIGKNPLCWLIPCHRVLRANGELGGYHWG
;
A
#
# COMPACT_ATOMS: atom_id res chain seq x y z
N MET A 1 -25.16 -14.11 1.08
CA MET A 1 -23.91 -14.69 0.52
C MET A 1 -22.62 -14.10 1.09
N SER A 2 -22.50 -13.66 2.33
CA SER A 2 -21.29 -12.89 2.72
C SER A 2 -20.52 -13.37 3.97
N LYS A 3 -20.96 -14.38 4.68
CA LYS A 3 -20.24 -14.87 5.87
C LYS A 3 -19.01 -15.76 5.54
N ASN A 4 -19.00 -16.43 4.40
CA ASN A 4 -17.96 -17.42 4.05
C ASN A 4 -16.75 -16.85 3.30
N PHE A 5 -16.84 -15.61 2.78
CA PHE A 5 -15.74 -15.07 1.96
C PHE A 5 -14.51 -14.71 2.81
N LEU A 6 -14.72 -14.12 3.99
CA LEU A 6 -13.62 -13.68 4.84
C LEU A 6 -13.03 -14.78 5.72
N THR A 7 -13.85 -15.76 6.15
CA THR A 7 -13.36 -16.97 6.81
C THR A 7 -12.51 -17.83 5.86
N ASN A 8 -12.78 -17.76 4.55
CA ASN A 8 -11.96 -18.42 3.53
C ASN A 8 -10.70 -17.61 3.15
N LEU A 9 -10.61 -16.30 3.46
CA LEU A 9 -9.40 -15.51 3.26
C LEU A 9 -8.23 -16.00 4.14
N ASP A 10 -8.51 -16.52 5.31
CA ASP A 10 -7.47 -17.06 6.21
C ASP A 10 -6.91 -18.41 5.72
N LYS A 11 -7.67 -19.15 4.90
CA LYS A 11 -7.24 -20.42 4.29
C LYS A 11 -6.70 -20.27 2.86
N SER A 12 -6.95 -19.14 2.18
CA SER A 12 -6.40 -18.90 0.84
C SER A 12 -4.92 -18.57 0.92
N LYS A 13 -4.14 -19.08 -0.01
CA LYS A 13 -2.70 -18.88 -0.17
C LYS A 13 -2.33 -17.43 0.16
N ARG A 14 -1.74 -17.18 1.34
CA ARG A 14 -1.07 -15.92 1.68
C ARG A 14 -0.24 -15.54 0.48
N ASN A 15 -0.18 -14.26 0.18
CA ASN A 15 0.75 -13.76 -0.84
C ASN A 15 2.17 -14.04 -0.32
N LYS A 16 2.68 -15.27 -0.58
CA LYS A 16 3.94 -15.79 -0.04
C LYS A 16 5.15 -14.95 -0.45
N ASN A 17 4.94 -14.05 -1.41
CA ASN A 17 5.99 -13.22 -2.00
C ASN A 17 6.10 -11.83 -1.35
N VAL A 18 5.39 -11.60 -0.24
CA VAL A 18 5.47 -10.31 0.47
C VAL A 18 5.86 -10.54 1.92
N LYS A 19 7.00 -9.98 2.32
CA LYS A 19 7.41 -9.84 3.72
C LYS A 19 7.15 -8.40 4.16
N VAL A 20 6.56 -8.20 5.33
CA VAL A 20 6.15 -6.88 5.82
C VAL A 20 6.96 -6.52 7.05
N HIS A 21 7.62 -5.36 7.01
CA HIS A 21 8.21 -4.68 8.16
C HIS A 21 7.27 -3.56 8.60
N GLU A 22 6.88 -3.55 9.87
CA GLU A 22 5.86 -2.66 10.42
C GLU A 22 6.50 -1.62 11.33
N PHE A 23 6.19 -0.35 11.11
CA PHE A 23 6.66 0.76 11.90
C PHE A 23 5.49 1.66 12.29
N PHE A 24 5.47 2.12 13.53
CA PHE A 24 4.33 2.85 14.08
C PHE A 24 4.75 4.28 14.44
N TYR A 25 3.84 5.24 14.20
CA TYR A 25 3.99 6.57 14.78
C TYR A 25 3.89 6.49 16.31
N SER A 26 4.82 7.12 17.03
CA SER A 26 4.71 7.26 18.48
C SER A 26 3.58 8.25 18.82
N LYS A 27 2.79 7.95 19.87
CA LYS A 27 1.74 8.85 20.37
C LYS A 27 2.29 10.00 21.22
N SER A 28 3.49 9.85 21.79
CA SER A 28 4.03 10.77 22.82
C SER A 28 4.95 11.86 22.28
N SER A 29 5.37 11.75 21.05
CA SER A 29 6.17 12.75 20.37
C SER A 29 5.79 12.71 18.89
N ASN A 30 5.77 13.86 18.23
CA ASN A 30 5.73 13.90 16.76
C ASN A 30 6.98 13.23 16.13
N GLU A 31 7.70 12.46 16.92
CA GLU A 31 8.87 11.71 16.53
C GLU A 31 8.48 10.28 16.18
N THR A 32 8.61 9.97 14.93
CA THR A 32 8.73 8.61 14.43
C THR A 32 9.93 7.98 15.12
N THR A 33 9.76 6.90 15.87
CA THR A 33 10.86 6.17 16.51
C THR A 33 11.86 5.61 15.48
N ILE A 34 11.53 5.72 14.19
CA ILE A 34 12.37 5.30 13.07
C ILE A 34 12.53 6.50 12.14
N ASN A 35 13.69 7.12 12.19
CA ASN A 35 14.14 8.01 11.16
C ASN A 35 14.60 7.16 9.97
N PHE A 36 13.75 7.02 8.94
CA PHE A 36 14.28 6.71 7.62
C PHE A 36 15.17 7.88 7.21
N SER A 37 16.47 7.71 7.43
CA SER A 37 17.42 8.77 7.11
C SER A 37 17.52 8.99 5.61
N LYS A 38 17.30 7.93 4.82
CA LYS A 38 17.46 7.98 3.36
C LYS A 38 16.39 7.14 2.66
N ILE A 39 15.74 7.76 1.68
CA ILE A 39 14.83 7.11 0.75
C ILE A 39 15.36 7.34 -0.67
N THR A 40 15.61 6.25 -1.38
CA THR A 40 15.94 6.30 -2.80
C THR A 40 14.66 6.14 -3.62
N TYR A 41 14.50 6.93 -4.70
CA TYR A 41 13.35 6.83 -5.56
C TYR A 41 13.71 6.78 -7.03
N GLN A 42 12.84 6.20 -7.83
CA GLN A 42 12.98 6.01 -9.26
C GLN A 42 11.62 6.12 -9.95
N PHE A 43 11.60 6.70 -11.15
CA PHE A 43 10.43 6.61 -12.03
C PHE A 43 10.68 5.55 -13.09
N LYS A 44 9.68 4.69 -13.30
CA LYS A 44 9.71 3.63 -14.32
C LYS A 44 8.41 3.60 -15.11
N ASN A 45 8.51 3.16 -16.35
CA ASN A 45 7.34 2.83 -17.16
C ASN A 45 6.87 1.41 -16.81
N SER A 46 5.58 1.25 -16.63
CA SER A 46 4.92 -0.04 -16.41
C SER A 46 3.80 -0.24 -17.43
N THR A 47 3.19 -1.42 -17.43
CA THR A 47 1.96 -1.69 -18.21
C THR A 47 0.77 -0.86 -17.73
N PHE A 48 0.87 -0.24 -16.56
CA PHE A 48 -0.15 0.63 -15.94
C PHE A 48 0.24 2.10 -16.00
N GLY A 49 1.15 2.48 -16.91
CA GLY A 49 1.65 3.86 -17.03
C GLY A 49 2.92 4.13 -16.22
N LYS A 50 3.23 5.41 -16.08
CA LYS A 50 4.42 5.85 -15.35
C LYS A 50 4.26 5.67 -13.85
N THR A 51 5.24 5.08 -13.22
CA THR A 51 5.20 4.65 -11.82
C THR A 51 6.39 5.23 -11.05
N LEU A 52 6.12 5.84 -9.90
CA LEU A 52 7.11 6.15 -8.88
C LEU A 52 7.31 4.92 -8.00
N ILE A 53 8.56 4.52 -7.77
CA ILE A 53 8.94 3.50 -6.80
C ILE A 53 9.92 4.10 -5.80
N MET A 54 9.74 3.80 -4.53
CA MET A 54 10.56 4.32 -3.43
C MET A 54 11.01 3.18 -2.52
N ASN A 55 12.28 3.21 -2.16
CA ASN A 55 12.90 2.19 -1.33
C ASN A 55 13.68 2.82 -0.19
N SER A 56 13.52 2.26 0.99
CA SER A 56 14.34 2.54 2.18
C SER A 56 15.30 1.39 2.41
N ASP A 57 16.16 1.50 3.41
CA ASP A 57 17.02 0.42 3.93
C ASP A 57 16.22 -0.79 4.44
N MET A 58 14.93 -0.58 4.78
CA MET A 58 14.02 -1.61 5.29
C MET A 58 13.09 -2.20 4.23
N GLY A 59 13.28 -1.86 2.96
CA GLY A 59 12.48 -2.34 1.83
C GLY A 59 11.63 -1.26 1.14
N LEU A 60 10.74 -1.70 0.25
CA LEU A 60 9.86 -0.82 -0.49
C LEU A 60 8.91 -0.07 0.44
N CYS A 61 8.96 1.25 0.40
CA CYS A 61 8.13 2.13 1.21
C CYS A 61 7.11 2.94 0.38
N GLY A 62 7.29 3.04 -0.94
CA GLY A 62 6.36 3.73 -1.83
C GLY A 62 6.26 3.10 -3.21
N LEU A 63 5.04 3.07 -3.75
CA LEU A 63 4.72 2.77 -5.13
C LEU A 63 3.44 3.49 -5.51
N ALA A 64 3.49 4.36 -6.52
CA ALA A 64 2.37 5.17 -6.96
C ALA A 64 2.38 5.37 -8.47
N PHE A 65 1.19 5.44 -9.09
CA PHE A 65 1.04 5.79 -10.50
C PHE A 65 1.05 7.31 -10.67
N CYS A 66 1.61 7.78 -11.80
CA CYS A 66 1.87 9.20 -12.00
C CYS A 66 1.09 9.82 -13.15
N ASP A 67 0.31 9.04 -13.91
CA ASP A 67 -0.27 9.52 -15.18
C ASP A 67 -1.30 10.64 -14.96
N ASP A 68 -2.12 10.53 -13.95
CA ASP A 68 -3.16 11.54 -13.70
C ASP A 68 -2.63 12.82 -13.03
N LEU A 69 -1.76 12.68 -12.04
CA LEU A 69 -1.28 13.81 -11.21
C LEU A 69 0.07 14.38 -11.67
N GLY A 70 0.81 13.63 -12.49
CA GLY A 70 2.17 13.96 -12.88
C GLY A 70 3.23 13.59 -11.83
N LYS A 71 4.48 13.42 -12.29
CA LYS A 71 5.60 12.93 -11.47
C LYS A 71 5.87 13.77 -10.23
N ASP A 72 5.89 15.08 -10.40
CA ASP A 72 6.32 16.00 -9.34
C ASP A 72 5.26 16.08 -8.23
N ALA A 73 3.99 16.10 -8.58
CA ALA A 73 2.90 16.09 -7.62
C ALA A 73 2.84 14.78 -6.83
N VAL A 74 3.01 13.63 -7.50
CA VAL A 74 3.04 12.32 -6.85
C VAL A 74 4.26 12.20 -5.93
N LEU A 75 5.44 12.66 -6.37
CA LEU A 75 6.64 12.65 -5.53
C LEU A 75 6.47 13.56 -4.30
N ALA A 76 5.88 14.74 -4.49
CA ALA A 76 5.61 15.68 -3.39
C ALA A 76 4.63 15.06 -2.37
N ASP A 77 3.51 14.48 -2.82
CA ASP A 77 2.55 13.79 -1.94
C ASP A 77 3.21 12.65 -1.17
N MET A 78 4.02 11.84 -1.86
CA MET A 78 4.72 10.74 -1.21
C MET A 78 5.74 11.21 -0.18
N LYS A 79 6.46 12.31 -0.42
CA LYS A 79 7.43 12.90 0.54
C LYS A 79 6.77 13.36 1.83
N LEU A 80 5.50 13.79 1.80
CA LEU A 80 4.76 14.19 3.01
C LEU A 80 4.61 13.04 4.03
N ARG A 81 4.77 11.80 3.61
CA ARG A 81 4.66 10.62 4.49
C ARG A 81 5.92 10.41 5.34
N TRP A 82 7.06 10.90 4.88
CA TRP A 82 8.37 10.79 5.56
C TRP A 82 9.09 12.14 5.55
N PRO A 83 8.57 13.16 6.25
CA PRO A 83 9.06 14.54 6.16
C PRO A 83 10.50 14.73 6.64
N LYS A 84 11.02 13.80 7.44
CA LYS A 84 12.40 13.86 7.99
C LYS A 84 13.40 13.05 7.14
N ALA A 85 12.97 12.35 6.08
CA ALA A 85 13.87 11.58 5.24
C ALA A 85 14.60 12.47 4.23
N SER A 86 15.84 12.10 3.92
CA SER A 86 16.54 12.60 2.74
C SER A 86 16.16 11.78 1.52
N TYR A 87 16.07 12.42 0.36
CA TYR A 87 15.60 11.76 -0.86
C TYR A 87 16.67 11.85 -1.95
N LYS A 88 17.00 10.71 -2.53
CA LYS A 88 17.91 10.63 -3.69
C LYS A 88 17.21 9.93 -4.85
N GLN A 89 17.23 10.55 -6.03
CA GLN A 89 16.85 9.84 -7.25
C GLN A 89 18.02 8.97 -7.70
N ASP A 90 17.77 7.68 -7.90
CA ASP A 90 18.79 6.73 -8.32
C ASP A 90 18.14 5.50 -8.94
N THR A 91 18.92 4.65 -9.61
CA THR A 91 18.45 3.36 -10.10
C THR A 91 18.36 2.37 -8.94
N ILE A 92 17.14 1.95 -8.60
CA ILE A 92 16.88 0.98 -7.52
C ILE A 92 16.75 -0.44 -8.10
N PHE A 93 16.01 -0.55 -9.20
CA PHE A 93 15.69 -1.82 -9.85
C PHE A 93 15.93 -1.73 -11.36
N SER A 94 16.43 -2.81 -11.94
CA SER A 94 16.38 -3.05 -13.38
C SER A 94 14.92 -3.17 -13.86
N ASP A 95 14.69 -3.09 -15.17
CA ASP A 95 13.33 -3.26 -15.71
C ASP A 95 12.80 -4.67 -15.50
N LYS A 96 13.68 -5.68 -15.54
CA LYS A 96 13.32 -7.07 -15.26
C LYS A 96 12.87 -7.24 -13.80
N GLU A 97 13.61 -6.68 -12.86
CA GLU A 97 13.27 -6.75 -11.44
C GLU A 97 11.97 -6.01 -11.14
N PHE A 98 11.80 -4.81 -11.70
CA PHE A 98 10.58 -4.03 -11.52
C PHE A 98 9.35 -4.76 -12.05
N ARG A 99 9.44 -5.37 -13.24
CA ARG A 99 8.36 -6.24 -13.76
C ARG A 99 8.08 -7.40 -12.81
N SER A 100 9.10 -8.11 -12.33
CA SER A 100 8.92 -9.22 -11.40
C SER A 100 8.23 -8.80 -10.08
N ILE A 101 8.45 -7.56 -9.63
CA ILE A 101 7.75 -6.98 -8.48
C ILE A 101 6.26 -6.76 -8.79
N LEU A 102 5.95 -6.16 -9.94
CA LEU A 102 4.56 -5.90 -10.36
C LEU A 102 3.79 -7.20 -10.61
N ASP A 103 4.42 -8.19 -11.23
CA ASP A 103 3.85 -9.50 -11.52
C ASP A 103 3.79 -10.40 -10.27
N LYS A 104 4.35 -9.93 -9.14
CA LYS A 104 4.41 -10.67 -7.86
C LYS A 104 5.11 -12.04 -7.98
N THR A 105 6.06 -12.15 -8.90
CA THR A 105 6.88 -13.36 -9.09
C THR A 105 8.14 -13.36 -8.22
N LYS A 106 8.62 -12.17 -7.82
CA LYS A 106 9.73 -11.99 -6.89
C LYS A 106 9.21 -11.73 -5.48
N GLN A 107 9.90 -12.25 -4.48
CA GLN A 107 9.66 -11.87 -3.09
C GLN A 107 10.07 -10.42 -2.86
N VAL A 108 9.22 -9.65 -2.18
CA VAL A 108 9.41 -8.23 -1.92
C VAL A 108 9.25 -7.95 -0.42
N GLU A 109 10.18 -7.18 0.13
CA GLU A 109 10.06 -6.64 1.48
C GLU A 109 9.36 -5.28 1.42
N LEU A 110 8.24 -5.15 2.12
CA LEU A 110 7.47 -3.92 2.23
C LEU A 110 7.75 -3.26 3.58
N CYS A 111 8.07 -1.98 3.54
CA CYS A 111 8.20 -1.15 4.72
C CYS A 111 6.93 -0.32 4.91
N LEU A 112 6.13 -0.64 5.94
CA LEU A 112 4.89 0.05 6.26
C LEU A 112 5.08 0.96 7.46
N LEU A 113 4.98 2.28 7.24
CA LEU A 113 4.96 3.28 8.28
C LEU A 113 3.56 3.90 8.39
N GLY A 114 2.95 3.83 9.58
CA GLY A 114 1.61 4.35 9.78
C GLY A 114 1.13 4.20 11.23
N SER A 115 -0.11 4.62 11.50
CA SER A 115 -0.76 4.28 12.76
C SER A 115 -1.02 2.77 12.83
N LYS A 116 -1.15 2.23 14.05
CA LYS A 116 -1.52 0.80 14.25
C LYS A 116 -2.78 0.43 13.47
N PHE A 117 -3.74 1.35 13.38
CA PHE A 117 -4.97 1.14 12.63
C PHE A 117 -4.74 1.09 11.12
N GLN A 118 -3.94 2.00 10.55
CA GLN A 118 -3.61 1.99 9.13
C GLN A 118 -2.90 0.69 8.73
N ILE A 119 -1.90 0.29 9.49
CA ILE A 119 -1.16 -0.96 9.24
C ILE A 119 -2.09 -2.17 9.33
N GLN A 120 -3.01 -2.21 10.31
CA GLN A 120 -4.02 -3.27 10.40
C GLN A 120 -4.89 -3.33 9.13
N VAL A 121 -5.34 -2.18 8.62
CA VAL A 121 -6.11 -2.10 7.38
C VAL A 121 -5.29 -2.58 6.19
N TRP A 122 -4.07 -2.09 6.01
CA TRP A 122 -3.21 -2.48 4.88
C TRP A 122 -2.86 -3.97 4.90
N LYS A 123 -2.60 -4.55 6.07
CA LYS A 123 -2.42 -6.01 6.22
C LYS A 123 -3.67 -6.80 5.86
N ALA A 124 -4.85 -6.28 6.17
CA ALA A 124 -6.11 -6.92 5.76
C ALA A 124 -6.29 -6.87 4.23
N LEU A 125 -5.88 -5.77 3.57
CA LEU A 125 -5.88 -5.68 2.10
C LEU A 125 -4.99 -6.74 1.45
N LEU A 126 -3.80 -7.00 2.00
CA LEU A 126 -2.87 -8.03 1.49
C LEU A 126 -3.47 -9.45 1.51
N LYS A 127 -4.53 -9.67 2.29
CA LYS A 127 -5.24 -10.95 2.34
C LYS A 127 -6.28 -11.12 1.22
N ILE A 128 -6.59 -10.07 0.45
CA ILE A 128 -7.55 -10.15 -0.66
C ILE A 128 -6.86 -10.87 -1.84
N PRO A 129 -7.33 -12.05 -2.26
CA PRO A 129 -6.69 -12.81 -3.33
C PRO A 129 -6.75 -12.09 -4.67
N THR A 130 -5.83 -12.45 -5.58
CA THR A 130 -5.88 -12.01 -6.97
C THR A 130 -7.19 -12.47 -7.62
N GLY A 131 -7.83 -11.58 -8.40
CA GLY A 131 -9.11 -11.85 -9.05
C GLY A 131 -10.34 -11.80 -8.12
N LYS A 132 -10.16 -11.39 -6.85
CA LYS A 132 -11.26 -11.22 -5.89
C LYS A 132 -11.34 -9.77 -5.42
N VAL A 133 -12.57 -9.34 -5.12
CA VAL A 133 -12.88 -8.02 -4.58
C VAL A 133 -13.64 -8.15 -3.26
N THR A 134 -13.64 -7.10 -2.47
CA THR A 134 -14.44 -7.00 -1.23
C THR A 134 -15.08 -5.62 -1.14
N SER A 135 -15.97 -5.41 -0.16
CA SER A 135 -16.51 -4.08 0.11
C SER A 135 -15.85 -3.46 1.35
N TYR A 136 -15.89 -2.11 1.44
CA TYR A 136 -15.47 -1.39 2.65
C TYR A 136 -16.17 -1.91 3.90
N THR A 137 -17.46 -2.19 3.81
CA THR A 137 -18.25 -2.75 4.93
C THR A 137 -17.80 -4.15 5.33
N THR A 138 -17.50 -4.99 4.35
CA THR A 138 -17.01 -6.35 4.60
C THR A 138 -15.63 -6.33 5.24
N LEU A 139 -14.74 -5.47 4.74
CA LEU A 139 -13.40 -5.27 5.33
C LEU A 139 -13.50 -4.74 6.77
N ALA A 140 -14.43 -3.82 7.04
CA ALA A 140 -14.69 -3.30 8.38
C ALA A 140 -15.10 -4.40 9.37
N LYS A 141 -15.97 -5.29 8.94
CA LYS A 141 -16.38 -6.47 9.74
C LYS A 141 -15.19 -7.39 9.98
N TYR A 142 -14.39 -7.65 8.95
CA TYR A 142 -13.21 -8.52 9.04
C TYR A 142 -12.17 -8.05 10.06
N ILE A 143 -11.87 -6.75 10.11
CA ILE A 143 -10.93 -6.20 11.08
C ILE A 143 -11.53 -5.93 12.46
N GLY A 144 -12.78 -6.37 12.72
CA GLY A 144 -13.48 -6.22 14.00
C GLY A 144 -13.96 -4.79 14.30
N LYS A 145 -14.12 -3.94 13.27
CA LYS A 145 -14.50 -2.53 13.40
C LYS A 145 -15.67 -2.15 12.48
N PRO A 146 -16.84 -2.81 12.61
CA PRO A 146 -17.94 -2.68 11.65
C PRO A 146 -18.50 -1.26 11.53
N LYS A 147 -18.35 -0.43 12.56
CA LYS A 147 -18.80 0.98 12.56
C LYS A 147 -17.76 1.95 11.98
N ALA A 148 -16.53 1.51 11.67
CA ALA A 148 -15.42 2.37 11.25
C ALA A 148 -15.25 2.44 9.72
N VAL A 149 -16.30 2.26 8.91
CA VAL A 149 -16.22 2.14 7.45
C VAL A 149 -15.54 3.36 6.81
N ARG A 150 -15.91 4.60 7.22
CA ARG A 150 -15.27 5.83 6.70
C ARG A 150 -13.80 5.94 7.09
N THR A 151 -13.45 5.60 8.33
CA THR A 151 -12.06 5.63 8.81
C THR A 151 -11.20 4.60 8.06
N ILE A 152 -11.79 3.44 7.73
CA ILE A 152 -11.15 2.40 6.90
C ILE A 152 -10.93 2.92 5.48
N ALA A 153 -11.93 3.57 4.88
CA ALA A 153 -11.78 4.16 3.55
C ALA A 153 -10.65 5.20 3.52
N THR A 154 -10.57 6.06 4.53
CA THR A 154 -9.46 7.00 4.69
C THR A 154 -8.11 6.29 4.83
N ALA A 155 -8.03 5.22 5.61
CA ALA A 155 -6.80 4.45 5.76
C ALA A 155 -6.39 3.74 4.45
N ILE A 156 -7.36 3.26 3.67
CA ILE A 156 -7.14 2.68 2.34
C ILE A 156 -6.59 3.73 1.38
N GLY A 157 -7.15 4.93 1.33
CA GLY A 157 -6.66 6.04 0.49
C GLY A 157 -5.26 6.52 0.86
N LYS A 158 -4.81 6.29 2.10
CA LYS A 158 -3.45 6.58 2.56
C LYS A 158 -2.44 5.45 2.28
N ASN A 159 -2.82 4.40 1.55
CA ASN A 159 -1.92 3.33 1.16
C ASN A 159 -0.71 3.86 0.37
N PRO A 160 0.54 3.68 0.87
CA PRO A 160 1.72 4.18 0.18
C PRO A 160 2.23 3.24 -0.93
N LEU A 161 1.72 2.03 -1.01
CA LEU A 161 2.20 0.97 -1.89
C LEU A 161 1.05 0.46 -2.78
N CYS A 162 0.58 1.32 -3.69
CA CYS A 162 -0.49 0.94 -4.62
C CYS A 162 -0.11 -0.34 -5.39
N TRP A 163 -1.06 -1.06 -5.92
CA TRP A 163 -0.88 -2.33 -6.61
C TRP A 163 -0.37 -3.48 -5.71
N LEU A 164 0.73 -3.27 -4.96
CA LEU A 164 1.29 -4.29 -4.05
C LEU A 164 0.34 -4.54 -2.88
N ILE A 165 -0.18 -3.47 -2.29
CA ILE A 165 -1.29 -3.52 -1.33
C ILE A 165 -2.56 -3.21 -2.11
N PRO A 166 -3.44 -4.20 -2.37
CA PRO A 166 -4.48 -4.11 -3.37
C PRO A 166 -5.70 -3.28 -2.92
N CYS A 167 -5.53 -1.97 -2.71
CA CYS A 167 -6.61 -1.04 -2.39
C CYS A 167 -7.67 -0.97 -3.50
N HIS A 168 -7.28 -1.15 -4.77
CA HIS A 168 -8.16 -1.23 -5.93
C HIS A 168 -9.14 -2.42 -5.92
N ARG A 169 -9.00 -3.35 -4.96
CA ARG A 169 -9.92 -4.50 -4.79
C ARG A 169 -11.00 -4.24 -3.75
N VAL A 170 -11.13 -3.00 -3.26
CA VAL A 170 -12.18 -2.63 -2.32
C VAL A 170 -13.19 -1.72 -3.00
N LEU A 171 -14.44 -2.18 -3.07
CA LEU A 171 -15.54 -1.51 -3.73
C LEU A 171 -16.54 -0.95 -2.71
N ARG A 172 -17.41 -0.06 -3.14
CA ARG A 172 -18.60 0.33 -2.38
C ARG A 172 -19.55 -0.85 -2.24
N ALA A 173 -20.48 -0.79 -1.30
CA ALA A 173 -21.45 -1.86 -1.07
C ALA A 173 -22.37 -2.12 -2.28
N ASN A 174 -22.58 -1.12 -3.14
CA ASN A 174 -23.33 -1.21 -4.39
C ASN A 174 -22.50 -1.73 -5.58
N GLY A 175 -21.22 -2.09 -5.36
CA GLY A 175 -20.31 -2.58 -6.40
C GLY A 175 -19.56 -1.49 -7.17
N GLU A 176 -19.83 -0.22 -6.92
CA GLU A 176 -19.11 0.90 -7.56
C GLU A 176 -17.69 1.06 -7.02
N LEU A 177 -16.83 1.65 -7.84
CA LEU A 177 -15.48 2.05 -7.41
C LEU A 177 -15.56 3.16 -6.34
N GLY A 178 -14.70 3.07 -5.34
CA GLY A 178 -14.42 4.21 -4.45
C GLY A 178 -13.55 5.25 -5.14
N GLY A 179 -13.35 6.42 -4.52
CA GLY A 179 -12.31 7.34 -4.96
C GLY A 179 -10.94 6.68 -4.83
N TYR A 180 -10.24 6.51 -5.94
CA TYR A 180 -8.87 5.98 -5.96
C TYR A 180 -7.89 7.16 -5.89
N HIS A 181 -6.90 7.09 -5.01
CA HIS A 181 -6.01 8.23 -4.78
C HIS A 181 -4.94 8.40 -5.87
N TRP A 182 -4.57 7.32 -6.53
CA TRP A 182 -3.46 7.28 -7.48
C TRP A 182 -3.88 7.14 -8.96
N GLY A 183 -5.09 7.56 -9.32
CA GLY A 183 -5.64 7.50 -10.67
C GLY A 183 -6.62 6.38 -10.90
#